data_5ae66b2d23150de319222f9794a46822
#
_entry.id   5ae66b2d23150de319222f9794a46822
#
_cell.length_a   1.000
_cell.length_b   1.000
_cell.length_c   1.000
_cell.angle_alpha   90.00
_cell.angle_beta   90.00
_cell.angle_gamma   90.00
#
_symmetry.space_group_name_H-M   'P 1'
#
loop_
_entity.id
_entity.type
_entity.pdbx_description
1 polymer ?
#
loop_
_entity_poly.entity_id
_entity_poly.type
_entity_poly.pdbx_seq_one_letter_code
_entity_poly.pdbx_strand_id
1 'polypeptide(L)'
;LPRVAFNLDRMFRTAGAHGKQALTMSMGFGCNAAGVVATRIINSPREKLIAIITNNFSLCNGRWPTQILIATLFIGALVPKEWSGTVSMLAVISIAVLGIAFSLFTSWLLSKTLLKGESSFFVLELPPYRPPRFFQTLYTSLIDRTLIVLWRAIVFAAPAGAVIWLICHIPVGSQPLALWLIQGLDPIGMFIGLNGVILLAYVVAIP
;
A
#
# COMPACT_ATOMS: atom_id res chain seq x y z
N LEU A 1 15.55 -1.93 -14.58
CA LEU A 1 14.49 -2.66 -13.87
C LEU A 1 14.55 -4.19 -14.14
N PRO A 2 14.58 -4.73 -15.39
CA PRO A 2 14.58 -6.19 -15.62
C PRO A 2 15.75 -6.91 -14.94
N ARG A 3 16.95 -6.34 -14.96
CA ARG A 3 18.12 -6.93 -14.27
C ARG A 3 17.95 -7.02 -12.76
N VAL A 4 17.31 -6.02 -12.15
CA VAL A 4 17.02 -6.04 -10.71
C VAL A 4 16.03 -7.15 -10.38
N ALA A 5 14.96 -7.27 -11.18
CA ALA A 5 13.98 -8.35 -11.04
C ALA A 5 14.64 -9.74 -11.19
N PHE A 6 15.57 -9.88 -12.12
CA PHE A 6 16.31 -11.12 -12.33
C PHE A 6 17.20 -11.47 -11.13
N ASN A 7 17.93 -10.49 -10.58
CA ASN A 7 18.77 -10.72 -9.40
C ASN A 7 17.95 -11.08 -8.15
N LEU A 8 16.77 -10.49 -8.00
CA LEU A 8 15.86 -10.77 -6.90
C LEU A 8 15.03 -12.04 -7.11
N ASP A 9 14.97 -12.56 -8.35
CA ASP A 9 14.17 -13.75 -8.67
C ASP A 9 14.53 -14.95 -7.81
N ARG A 10 15.82 -15.17 -7.53
CA ARG A 10 16.28 -16.25 -6.67
C ARG A 10 15.67 -16.17 -5.27
N MET A 11 15.63 -14.96 -4.67
CA MET A 11 15.08 -14.73 -3.34
C MET A 11 13.55 -14.90 -3.34
N PHE A 12 12.86 -14.37 -4.34
CA PHE A 12 11.40 -14.50 -4.45
C PHE A 12 10.97 -15.93 -4.77
N ARG A 13 11.73 -16.68 -5.55
CA ARG A 13 11.46 -18.09 -5.84
C ARG A 13 11.54 -18.99 -4.61
N THR A 14 12.46 -18.73 -3.68
CA THR A 14 12.48 -19.46 -2.39
C THR A 14 11.21 -19.22 -1.57
N ALA A 15 10.57 -18.04 -1.75
CA ALA A 15 9.28 -17.71 -1.18
C ALA A 15 8.08 -18.17 -2.05
N GLY A 16 8.32 -18.98 -3.10
CA GLY A 16 7.26 -19.47 -4.00
C GLY A 16 6.62 -18.42 -4.90
N ALA A 17 7.31 -17.29 -5.09
CA ALA A 17 6.89 -16.15 -5.89
C ALA A 17 7.79 -15.96 -7.12
N HIS A 18 7.48 -14.98 -7.95
CA HIS A 18 8.22 -14.66 -9.17
C HIS A 18 9.01 -13.36 -9.00
N GLY A 19 10.20 -13.25 -9.61
CA GLY A 19 11.02 -12.02 -9.54
C GLY A 19 10.33 -10.75 -10.01
N LYS A 20 9.32 -10.85 -10.90
CA LYS A 20 8.47 -9.72 -11.28
C LYS A 20 7.66 -9.15 -10.10
N GLN A 21 7.44 -9.95 -9.04
CA GLN A 21 6.78 -9.47 -7.81
C GLN A 21 7.62 -8.40 -7.11
N ALA A 22 8.94 -8.45 -7.19
CA ALA A 22 9.81 -7.40 -6.67
C ALA A 22 9.52 -6.04 -7.31
N LEU A 23 9.22 -6.02 -8.62
CA LEU A 23 8.86 -4.79 -9.33
C LEU A 23 7.50 -4.27 -8.90
N THR A 24 6.49 -5.14 -8.79
CA THR A 24 5.15 -4.76 -8.35
C THR A 24 5.16 -4.23 -6.92
N MET A 25 5.93 -4.86 -6.04
CA MET A 25 6.14 -4.45 -4.67
C MET A 25 6.85 -3.09 -4.57
N SER A 26 7.89 -2.85 -5.37
CA SER A 26 8.57 -1.55 -5.44
C SER A 26 7.61 -0.43 -5.88
N MET A 27 6.72 -0.71 -6.82
CA MET A 27 5.65 0.23 -7.21
C MET A 27 4.62 0.42 -6.10
N GLY A 28 4.35 -0.64 -5.32
CA GLY A 28 3.45 -0.62 -4.17
C GLY A 28 3.92 0.33 -3.05
N PHE A 29 5.22 0.47 -2.85
CA PHE A 29 5.78 1.48 -1.92
C PHE A 29 5.50 2.91 -2.36
N GLY A 30 5.39 3.17 -3.66
CA GLY A 30 4.90 4.45 -4.16
C GLY A 30 3.39 4.59 -4.00
N CYS A 31 2.64 3.64 -4.58
CA CYS A 31 1.19 3.60 -4.54
C CYS A 31 0.70 2.15 -4.64
N ASN A 32 -0.07 1.68 -3.65
CA ASN A 32 -0.58 0.30 -3.63
C ASN A 32 -1.44 0.00 -4.87
N ALA A 33 -2.26 0.95 -5.32
CA ALA A 33 -3.06 0.79 -6.52
C ALA A 33 -2.19 0.58 -7.76
N ALA A 34 -1.10 1.35 -7.90
CA ALA A 34 -0.13 1.19 -8.98
C ALA A 34 0.59 -0.17 -8.89
N GLY A 35 0.92 -0.63 -7.67
CA GLY A 35 1.50 -1.95 -7.43
C GLY A 35 0.57 -3.07 -7.89
N VAL A 36 -0.72 -3.00 -7.55
CA VAL A 36 -1.73 -3.97 -8.00
C VAL A 36 -1.90 -3.96 -9.51
N VAL A 37 -1.99 -2.78 -10.13
CA VAL A 37 -2.09 -2.66 -11.60
C VAL A 37 -0.85 -3.23 -12.29
N ALA A 38 0.34 -3.02 -11.70
CA ALA A 38 1.61 -3.54 -12.22
C ALA A 38 1.68 -5.07 -12.22
N THR A 39 0.87 -5.78 -11.42
CA THR A 39 0.83 -7.25 -11.44
C THR A 39 0.42 -7.83 -12.80
N ARG A 40 -0.08 -7.00 -13.72
CA ARG A 40 -0.38 -7.42 -15.11
C ARG A 40 0.84 -7.94 -15.87
N ILE A 41 2.06 -7.57 -15.43
CA ILE A 41 3.31 -8.10 -16.04
C ILE A 41 3.57 -9.57 -15.67
N ILE A 42 2.87 -10.11 -14.70
CA ILE A 42 2.99 -11.50 -14.25
C ILE A 42 2.02 -12.35 -15.07
N ASN A 43 2.55 -13.34 -15.79
CA ASN A 43 1.77 -14.16 -16.71
C ASN A 43 0.95 -15.24 -16.00
N SER A 44 1.49 -15.80 -14.91
CA SER A 44 0.83 -16.86 -14.14
C SER A 44 -0.31 -16.27 -13.28
N PRO A 45 -1.57 -16.75 -13.43
CA PRO A 45 -2.70 -16.27 -12.61
C PRO A 45 -2.46 -16.49 -11.11
N ARG A 46 -1.82 -17.61 -10.76
CA ARG A 46 -1.45 -17.96 -9.39
C ARG A 46 -0.49 -16.94 -8.78
N GLU A 47 0.63 -16.68 -9.45
CA GLU A 47 1.65 -15.74 -8.99
C GLU A 47 1.14 -14.30 -8.97
N LYS A 48 0.27 -13.96 -9.93
CA LYS A 48 -0.42 -12.67 -9.97
C LYS A 48 -1.30 -12.48 -8.73
N LEU A 49 -2.06 -13.49 -8.32
CA LEU A 49 -2.90 -13.43 -7.13
C LEU A 49 -2.05 -13.28 -5.86
N ILE A 50 -0.96 -14.04 -5.74
CA ILE A 50 0.01 -13.89 -4.64
C ILE A 50 0.54 -12.46 -4.60
N ALA A 51 0.95 -11.91 -5.74
CA ALA A 51 1.49 -10.56 -5.83
C ALA A 51 0.46 -9.47 -5.44
N ILE A 52 -0.81 -9.65 -5.79
CA ILE A 52 -1.91 -8.74 -5.40
C ILE A 52 -2.10 -8.75 -3.88
N ILE A 53 -2.20 -9.94 -3.28
CA ILE A 53 -2.41 -10.08 -1.83
C ILE A 53 -1.23 -9.50 -1.05
N THR A 54 -0.01 -9.85 -1.45
CA THR A 54 1.20 -9.45 -0.73
C THR A 54 1.55 -7.98 -0.94
N ASN A 55 1.03 -7.33 -2.00
CA ASN A 55 1.24 -5.89 -2.22
C ASN A 55 0.66 -5.02 -1.09
N ASN A 56 -0.35 -5.51 -0.36
CA ASN A 56 -0.94 -4.78 0.77
C ASN A 56 0.04 -4.56 1.94
N PHE A 57 1.08 -5.36 2.07
CA PHE A 57 2.13 -5.18 3.08
C PHE A 57 3.14 -4.08 2.71
N SER A 58 3.12 -3.60 1.47
CA SER A 58 3.96 -2.47 1.05
C SER A 58 3.42 -1.17 1.65
N LEU A 59 4.27 -0.43 2.37
CA LEU A 59 3.95 0.89 2.88
C LEU A 59 3.91 1.89 1.73
N CYS A 60 2.72 2.26 1.27
CA CYS A 60 2.59 3.26 0.23
C CYS A 60 2.86 4.67 0.74
N ASN A 61 3.15 5.58 -0.19
CA ASN A 61 3.52 6.96 0.11
C ASN A 61 2.46 7.69 0.98
N GLY A 62 1.17 7.35 0.82
CA GLY A 62 0.09 7.90 1.65
C GLY A 62 0.09 7.41 3.10
N ARG A 63 0.71 6.27 3.40
CA ARG A 63 0.80 5.73 4.76
C ARG A 63 2.03 6.21 5.53
N TRP A 64 3.07 6.68 4.84
CA TRP A 64 4.30 7.16 5.49
C TRP A 64 4.05 8.29 6.50
N PRO A 65 3.29 9.37 6.17
CA PRO A 65 3.04 10.45 7.12
C PRO A 65 2.37 9.96 8.40
N THR A 66 1.39 9.06 8.28
CA THR A 66 0.70 8.49 9.44
C THR A 66 1.63 7.64 10.31
N GLN A 67 2.49 6.83 9.70
CA GLN A 67 3.47 6.02 10.42
C GLN A 67 4.51 6.89 11.13
N ILE A 68 4.98 7.95 10.48
CA ILE A 68 5.92 8.90 11.08
C ILE A 68 5.24 9.61 12.27
N LEU A 69 4.00 10.06 12.10
CA LEU A 69 3.24 10.71 13.18
C LEU A 69 3.07 9.80 14.39
N ILE A 70 2.66 8.55 14.19
CA ILE A 70 2.50 7.57 15.26
C ILE A 70 3.84 7.29 15.94
N ALA A 71 4.90 7.07 15.17
CA ALA A 71 6.23 6.80 15.70
C ALA A 71 6.76 7.99 16.55
N THR A 72 6.56 9.23 16.09
CA THR A 72 7.01 10.41 16.83
C THR A 72 6.19 10.66 18.10
N LEU A 73 4.87 10.47 18.04
CA LEU A 73 4.00 10.75 19.19
C LEU A 73 4.11 9.67 20.27
N PHE A 74 4.15 8.39 19.89
CA PHE A 74 4.14 7.29 20.86
C PHE A 74 5.54 6.83 21.23
N ILE A 75 6.37 6.52 20.24
CA ILE A 75 7.72 5.97 20.49
C ILE A 75 8.68 7.10 20.86
N GLY A 76 8.59 8.25 20.19
CA GLY A 76 9.41 9.41 20.50
C GLY A 76 9.17 10.00 21.90
N ALA A 77 7.93 9.85 22.44
CA ALA A 77 7.60 10.30 23.78
C ALA A 77 8.18 9.41 24.90
N LEU A 78 8.50 8.16 24.60
CA LEU A 78 9.08 7.20 25.56
C LEU A 78 10.59 7.36 25.75
N VAL A 79 11.24 8.18 24.92
CA VAL A 79 12.70 8.29 24.85
C VAL A 79 13.12 9.75 25.14
N PRO A 80 14.30 10.01 25.75
CA PRO A 80 14.82 11.35 25.93
C PRO A 80 14.84 12.15 24.63
N LYS A 81 14.57 13.46 24.72
CA LYS A 81 14.42 14.35 23.53
C LYS A 81 15.58 14.27 22.53
N GLU A 82 16.79 14.02 23.01
CA GLU A 82 18.01 13.93 22.19
C GLU A 82 17.96 12.74 21.21
N TRP A 83 17.31 11.64 21.58
CA TRP A 83 17.24 10.40 20.81
C TRP A 83 15.87 10.14 20.16
N SER A 84 14.89 10.97 20.47
CA SER A 84 13.50 10.81 20.02
C SER A 84 13.39 10.71 18.49
N GLY A 85 14.12 11.56 17.75
CA GLY A 85 14.08 11.54 16.28
C GLY A 85 14.71 10.29 15.68
N THR A 86 15.86 9.85 16.21
CA THR A 86 16.56 8.64 15.70
C THR A 86 15.78 7.37 16.00
N VAL A 87 15.20 7.27 17.17
CA VAL A 87 14.40 6.09 17.56
C VAL A 87 13.09 6.02 16.75
N SER A 88 12.43 7.16 16.53
CA SER A 88 11.24 7.22 15.67
C SER A 88 11.56 6.84 14.22
N MET A 89 12.69 7.31 13.69
CA MET A 89 13.15 6.93 12.35
C MET A 89 13.42 5.43 12.25
N LEU A 90 14.13 4.85 13.22
CA LEU A 90 14.40 3.41 13.27
C LEU A 90 13.12 2.58 13.38
N ALA A 91 12.13 3.05 14.14
CA ALA A 91 10.83 2.40 14.24
C ALA A 91 10.10 2.36 12.88
N VAL A 92 10.10 3.46 12.14
CA VAL A 92 9.47 3.52 10.81
C VAL A 92 10.19 2.60 9.81
N ILE A 93 11.54 2.60 9.83
CA ILE A 93 12.33 1.69 8.99
C ILE A 93 12.04 0.23 9.36
N SER A 94 11.96 -0.08 10.65
CA SER A 94 11.63 -1.44 11.13
C SER A 94 10.27 -1.90 10.62
N ILE A 95 9.26 -1.04 10.63
CA ILE A 95 7.93 -1.35 10.09
C ILE A 95 8.00 -1.62 8.59
N ALA A 96 8.78 -0.84 7.83
CA ALA A 96 8.97 -1.08 6.40
C ALA A 96 9.64 -2.43 6.12
N VAL A 97 10.71 -2.76 6.87
CA VAL A 97 11.40 -4.05 6.77
C VAL A 97 10.48 -5.22 7.15
N LEU A 98 9.71 -5.07 8.22
CA LEU A 98 8.69 -6.05 8.62
C LEU A 98 7.63 -6.24 7.53
N GLY A 99 7.19 -5.17 6.86
CA GLY A 99 6.27 -5.26 5.73
C GLY A 99 6.83 -6.13 4.59
N ILE A 100 8.11 -5.96 4.26
CA ILE A 100 8.80 -6.80 3.27
C ILE A 100 8.86 -8.25 3.74
N ALA A 101 9.25 -8.48 4.99
CA ALA A 101 9.34 -9.81 5.57
C ALA A 101 7.97 -10.52 5.57
N PHE A 102 6.90 -9.83 5.97
CA PHE A 102 5.54 -10.36 5.92
C PHE A 102 5.06 -10.62 4.50
N SER A 103 5.43 -9.81 3.54
CA SER A 103 5.12 -10.03 2.13
C SER A 103 5.74 -11.35 1.63
N LEU A 104 7.01 -11.58 1.92
CA LEU A 104 7.71 -12.82 1.55
C LEU A 104 7.16 -14.04 2.30
N PHE A 105 6.90 -13.89 3.60
CA PHE A 105 6.33 -14.95 4.43
C PHE A 105 4.93 -15.35 3.94
N THR A 106 4.06 -14.38 3.67
CA THR A 106 2.72 -14.63 3.14
C THR A 106 2.76 -15.26 1.75
N SER A 107 3.69 -14.82 0.91
CA SER A 107 3.93 -15.42 -0.41
C SER A 107 4.31 -16.90 -0.28
N TRP A 108 5.23 -17.22 0.61
CA TRP A 108 5.63 -18.60 0.90
C TRP A 108 4.47 -19.44 1.46
N LEU A 109 3.71 -18.88 2.42
CA LEU A 109 2.56 -19.55 3.03
C LEU A 109 1.49 -19.86 1.97
N LEU A 110 1.11 -18.87 1.15
CA LEU A 110 0.11 -19.04 0.10
C LEU A 110 0.55 -20.05 -0.95
N SER A 111 1.84 -20.05 -1.31
CA SER A 111 2.37 -20.99 -2.29
C SER A 111 2.37 -22.44 -1.81
N LYS A 112 2.47 -22.67 -0.50
CA LYS A 112 2.44 -24.01 0.11
C LYS A 112 1.04 -24.51 0.49
N THR A 113 0.13 -23.59 0.80
CA THR A 113 -1.21 -23.94 1.31
C THR A 113 -2.28 -23.92 0.22
N LEU A 114 -2.72 -22.71 -0.15
CA LEU A 114 -3.88 -22.48 -1.02
C LEU A 114 -3.53 -22.51 -2.51
N LEU A 115 -2.39 -21.96 -2.86
CA LEU A 115 -1.97 -21.74 -4.24
C LEU A 115 -0.77 -22.64 -4.59
N LYS A 116 -0.97 -23.96 -4.45
CA LYS A 116 0.05 -24.97 -4.78
C LYS A 116 0.33 -24.97 -6.29
N GLY A 117 1.61 -25.08 -6.68
CA GLY A 117 2.06 -25.15 -8.06
C GLY A 117 3.51 -24.72 -8.19
N GLU A 118 4.12 -25.01 -9.32
CA GLU A 118 5.49 -24.58 -9.59
C GLU A 118 5.53 -23.10 -9.94
N SER A 119 6.60 -22.42 -9.50
CA SER A 119 6.86 -21.05 -9.90
C SER A 119 7.32 -21.02 -11.35
N SER A 120 6.80 -20.08 -12.14
CA SER A 120 7.23 -19.91 -13.52
C SER A 120 8.67 -19.42 -13.58
N PHE A 121 9.39 -19.82 -14.64
CA PHE A 121 10.76 -19.38 -14.85
C PHE A 121 10.78 -17.94 -15.36
N PHE A 122 11.66 -17.12 -14.80
CA PHE A 122 11.92 -15.79 -15.33
C PHE A 122 12.91 -15.88 -16.50
N VAL A 123 12.39 -15.75 -17.71
CA VAL A 123 13.22 -15.60 -18.90
C VAL A 123 13.51 -14.11 -19.10
N LEU A 124 14.78 -13.74 -19.03
CA LEU A 124 15.21 -12.37 -19.25
C LEU A 124 15.36 -12.12 -20.76
N GLU A 125 14.28 -11.71 -21.40
CA GLU A 125 14.35 -11.15 -22.75
C GLU A 125 14.77 -9.68 -22.65
N LEU A 126 16.05 -9.40 -22.96
CA LEU A 126 16.54 -8.03 -23.03
C LEU A 126 16.12 -7.46 -24.39
N PRO A 127 15.21 -6.48 -24.43
CA PRO A 127 14.90 -5.79 -25.67
C PRO A 127 16.16 -5.10 -26.20
N PRO A 128 16.32 -4.97 -27.54
CA PRO A 128 17.45 -4.30 -28.15
C PRO A 128 17.59 -2.88 -27.57
N TYR A 129 18.83 -2.46 -27.34
CA TYR A 129 19.12 -1.14 -26.79
C TYR A 129 18.55 -0.06 -27.71
N ARG A 130 17.66 0.79 -27.17
CA ARG A 130 17.15 1.97 -27.82
C ARG A 130 17.68 3.20 -27.09
N PRO A 131 18.19 4.22 -27.80
CA PRO A 131 18.64 5.44 -27.17
C PRO A 131 17.47 6.12 -26.43
N PRO A 132 17.70 6.66 -25.22
CA PRO A 132 16.66 7.27 -24.43
C PRO A 132 16.10 8.52 -25.11
N ARG A 133 14.80 8.57 -25.34
CA ARG A 133 14.08 9.73 -25.85
C ARG A 133 13.53 10.56 -24.70
N PHE A 134 14.38 11.38 -24.08
CA PHE A 134 14.06 12.11 -22.84
C PHE A 134 12.77 12.92 -22.94
N PHE A 135 12.63 13.77 -23.96
CA PHE A 135 11.45 14.63 -24.11
C PHE A 135 10.15 13.83 -24.31
N GLN A 136 10.17 12.80 -25.13
CA GLN A 136 9.00 11.97 -25.36
C GLN A 136 8.61 11.21 -24.07
N THR A 137 9.58 10.66 -23.35
CA THR A 137 9.35 9.95 -22.10
C THR A 137 8.83 10.89 -21.02
N LEU A 138 9.38 12.11 -20.93
CA LEU A 138 8.94 13.12 -19.97
C LEU A 138 7.49 13.55 -20.26
N TYR A 139 7.17 13.87 -21.51
CA TYR A 139 5.82 14.26 -21.93
C TYR A 139 4.79 13.17 -21.64
N THR A 140 5.06 11.93 -22.07
CA THR A 140 4.17 10.79 -21.86
C THR A 140 4.01 10.47 -20.38
N SER A 141 5.09 10.55 -19.58
CA SER A 141 5.03 10.30 -18.14
C SER A 141 4.26 11.39 -17.39
N LEU A 142 4.41 12.65 -17.80
CA LEU A 142 3.73 13.77 -17.16
C LEU A 142 2.23 13.76 -17.45
N ILE A 143 1.86 13.61 -18.74
CA ILE A 143 0.44 13.68 -19.17
C ILE A 143 -0.27 12.36 -18.88
N ASP A 144 0.19 11.24 -19.45
CA ASP A 144 -0.57 9.99 -19.40
C ASP A 144 -0.53 9.33 -18.03
N ARG A 145 0.55 9.51 -17.26
CA ARG A 145 0.69 8.86 -15.97
C ARG A 145 0.36 9.77 -14.80
N THR A 146 0.85 11.01 -14.80
CA THR A 146 0.67 11.91 -13.65
C THR A 146 -0.67 12.61 -13.70
N LEU A 147 -1.01 13.29 -14.81
CA LEU A 147 -2.25 14.05 -14.89
C LEU A 147 -3.50 13.16 -14.89
N ILE A 148 -3.48 12.03 -15.62
CA ILE A 148 -4.63 11.12 -15.65
C ILE A 148 -4.85 10.47 -14.27
N VAL A 149 -3.78 10.06 -13.59
CA VAL A 149 -3.89 9.49 -12.23
C VAL A 149 -4.35 10.54 -11.24
N LEU A 150 -3.81 11.76 -11.31
CA LEU A 150 -4.23 12.89 -10.47
C LEU A 150 -5.70 13.23 -10.69
N TRP A 151 -6.14 13.32 -11.94
CA TRP A 151 -7.55 13.57 -12.26
C TRP A 151 -8.47 12.50 -11.68
N ARG A 152 -8.12 11.22 -11.85
CA ARG A 152 -8.87 10.12 -11.22
C ARG A 152 -8.90 10.22 -9.70
N ALA A 153 -7.77 10.54 -9.08
CA ALA A 153 -7.71 10.72 -7.63
C ALA A 153 -8.62 11.87 -7.17
N ILE A 154 -8.65 13.00 -7.87
CA ILE A 154 -9.53 14.14 -7.55
C ILE A 154 -11.01 13.75 -7.71
N VAL A 155 -11.36 13.07 -8.79
CA VAL A 155 -12.75 12.63 -9.06
C VAL A 155 -13.29 11.72 -7.96
N PHE A 156 -12.45 10.91 -7.33
CA PHE A 156 -12.87 10.05 -6.21
C PHE A 156 -12.72 10.74 -4.85
N ALA A 157 -11.64 11.49 -4.64
CA ALA A 157 -11.38 12.14 -3.36
C ALA A 157 -12.32 13.33 -3.07
N ALA A 158 -12.72 14.08 -4.08
CA ALA A 158 -13.59 15.24 -3.89
C ALA A 158 -15.01 14.85 -3.39
N PRO A 159 -15.71 13.87 -3.99
CA PRO A 159 -16.99 13.40 -3.44
C PRO A 159 -16.84 12.78 -2.06
N ALA A 160 -15.79 11.98 -1.83
CA ALA A 160 -15.54 11.38 -0.51
C ALA A 160 -15.30 12.46 0.55
N GLY A 161 -14.48 13.46 0.25
CA GLY A 161 -14.26 14.61 1.13
C GLY A 161 -15.54 15.42 1.39
N ALA A 162 -16.38 15.62 0.38
CA ALA A 162 -17.67 16.29 0.53
C ALA A 162 -18.61 15.50 1.46
N VAL A 163 -18.68 14.18 1.31
CA VAL A 163 -19.50 13.30 2.17
C VAL A 163 -19.00 13.36 3.62
N ILE A 164 -17.69 13.28 3.85
CA ILE A 164 -17.10 13.40 5.19
C ILE A 164 -17.44 14.76 5.80
N TRP A 165 -17.28 15.83 5.04
CA TRP A 165 -17.57 17.18 5.49
C TRP A 165 -19.05 17.31 5.88
N LEU A 166 -19.97 16.79 5.06
CA LEU A 166 -21.41 16.78 5.36
C LEU A 166 -21.72 16.00 6.64
N ILE A 167 -21.15 14.80 6.81
CA ILE A 167 -21.34 13.97 8.01
C ILE A 167 -20.89 14.71 9.27
N CYS A 168 -19.78 15.46 9.18
CA CYS A 168 -19.24 16.19 10.32
C CYS A 168 -20.00 17.49 10.63
N HIS A 169 -20.66 18.13 9.64
CA HIS A 169 -21.22 19.47 9.79
C HIS A 169 -22.75 19.52 9.81
N ILE A 170 -23.44 18.46 9.37
CA ILE A 170 -24.90 18.46 9.43
C ILE A 170 -25.36 18.20 10.87
N PRO A 171 -26.03 19.16 11.52
CA PRO A 171 -26.62 18.96 12.83
C PRO A 171 -27.89 18.12 12.70
N VAL A 172 -27.94 16.99 13.38
CA VAL A 172 -29.16 16.20 13.56
C VAL A 172 -29.65 16.40 14.99
N GLY A 173 -30.58 17.33 15.18
CA GLY A 173 -31.02 17.76 16.52
C GLY A 173 -29.96 18.61 17.23
N SER A 174 -29.50 18.18 18.39
CA SER A 174 -28.52 18.89 19.22
C SER A 174 -27.06 18.44 18.96
N GLN A 175 -26.83 17.44 18.11
CA GLN A 175 -25.52 16.86 17.87
C GLN A 175 -25.22 16.70 16.39
N PRO A 176 -23.92 16.75 15.97
CA PRO A 176 -23.54 16.48 14.58
C PRO A 176 -23.84 15.01 14.23
N LEU A 177 -24.20 14.79 12.97
CA LEU A 177 -24.51 13.46 12.42
C LEU A 177 -23.40 12.44 12.69
N ALA A 178 -22.14 12.89 12.69
CA ALA A 178 -20.97 12.05 12.99
C ALA A 178 -21.08 11.39 14.39
N LEU A 179 -21.50 12.13 15.42
CA LEU A 179 -21.66 11.58 16.77
C LEU A 179 -22.79 10.57 16.85
N TRP A 180 -23.88 10.81 16.13
CA TRP A 180 -24.99 9.86 16.06
C TRP A 180 -24.57 8.54 15.38
N LEU A 181 -23.79 8.62 14.29
CA LEU A 181 -23.22 7.45 13.62
C LEU A 181 -22.22 6.70 14.52
N ILE A 182 -21.38 7.43 15.25
CA ILE A 182 -20.42 6.83 16.19
C ILE A 182 -21.15 6.05 17.28
N GLN A 183 -22.18 6.64 17.89
CA GLN A 183 -22.98 5.96 18.92
C GLN A 183 -23.70 4.73 18.39
N GLY A 184 -24.17 4.75 17.14
CA GLY A 184 -24.76 3.58 16.47
C GLY A 184 -23.74 2.47 16.14
N LEU A 185 -22.50 2.84 15.86
CA LEU A 185 -21.42 1.91 15.54
C LEU A 185 -20.67 1.38 16.77
N ASP A 186 -20.73 2.06 17.91
CA ASP A 186 -20.05 1.68 19.15
C ASP A 186 -20.38 0.24 19.60
N PRO A 187 -21.64 -0.24 19.65
CA PRO A 187 -21.93 -1.60 20.07
C PRO A 187 -21.28 -2.66 19.15
N ILE A 188 -21.19 -2.37 17.85
CA ILE A 188 -20.53 -3.24 16.87
C ILE A 188 -19.01 -3.16 17.04
N GLY A 189 -18.51 -1.94 17.24
CA GLY A 189 -17.08 -1.69 17.47
C GLY A 189 -16.57 -2.41 18.72
N MET A 190 -17.27 -2.31 19.83
CA MET A 190 -16.92 -2.99 21.09
C MET A 190 -16.87 -4.51 20.96
N PHE A 191 -17.74 -5.10 20.15
CA PHE A 191 -17.70 -6.55 19.89
C PHE A 191 -16.42 -7.01 19.18
N ILE A 192 -15.84 -6.13 18.35
CA ILE A 192 -14.59 -6.37 17.59
C ILE A 192 -13.36 -5.84 18.35
N GLY A 193 -13.55 -5.16 19.49
CA GLY A 193 -12.47 -4.51 20.24
C GLY A 193 -12.05 -3.15 19.68
N LEU A 194 -12.91 -2.51 18.89
CA LEU A 194 -12.68 -1.21 18.27
C LEU A 194 -13.68 -0.18 18.80
N ASN A 195 -13.30 1.10 18.83
CA ASN A 195 -14.23 2.20 19.11
C ASN A 195 -15.03 2.57 17.86
N GLY A 196 -16.28 3.04 18.02
CA GLY A 196 -17.13 3.51 16.93
C GLY A 196 -16.47 4.59 16.06
N VAL A 197 -15.61 5.43 16.65
CA VAL A 197 -14.81 6.43 15.92
C VAL A 197 -13.87 5.76 14.92
N ILE A 198 -13.18 4.70 15.35
CA ILE A 198 -12.23 3.95 14.50
C ILE A 198 -13.00 3.23 13.40
N LEU A 199 -14.16 2.65 13.74
CA LEU A 199 -14.99 1.93 12.77
C LEU A 199 -15.53 2.91 11.70
N LEU A 200 -16.00 4.09 12.10
CA LEU A 200 -16.43 5.15 11.18
C LEU A 200 -15.28 5.59 10.28
N ALA A 201 -14.08 5.80 10.85
CA ALA A 201 -12.90 6.16 10.08
C ALA A 201 -12.54 5.09 9.03
N TYR A 202 -12.65 3.81 9.36
CA TYR A 202 -12.46 2.72 8.42
C TYR A 202 -13.47 2.75 7.28
N VAL A 203 -14.77 2.89 7.60
CA VAL A 203 -15.85 2.94 6.59
C VAL A 203 -15.64 4.10 5.63
N VAL A 204 -15.20 5.24 6.14
CA VAL A 204 -14.93 6.46 5.36
C VAL A 204 -13.64 6.35 4.54
N ALA A 205 -12.67 5.56 4.99
CA ALA A 205 -11.38 5.35 4.30
C ALA A 205 -11.43 4.28 3.18
N ILE A 206 -12.54 3.52 3.03
CA ILE A 206 -12.68 2.47 2.01
C ILE A 206 -12.70 3.02 0.56
N PRO A 207 -13.39 4.12 0.22
CA PRO A 207 -13.33 4.66 -1.14
C PRO A 207 -12.03 5.36 -1.40
#